data_201dc89ac7c52d7c9002aa779d143e89
#
_entry.id   201dc89ac7c52d7c9002aa779d143e89
#
_cell.length_a   1.000
_cell.length_b   1.000
_cell.length_c   1.000
_cell.angle_alpha   90.00
_cell.angle_beta   90.00
_cell.angle_gamma   90.00
#
_symmetry.space_group_name_H-M   'P 1'
#
loop_
_entity.id
_entity.type
_entity.pdbx_description
1 polymer ?
#
loop_
_entity_poly.entity_id
_entity_poly.type
_entity_poly.pdbx_seq_one_letter_code
_entity_poly.pdbx_strand_id
1 'polypeptide(L)'
;AGSAELGVGRLAATALPVLGMSLAFSMLFCSVLSDHDPVATAYLASQGVSTARLGVVRSVGALAGILGTWLWPRLQARLGTLPGASVALWLFVLCLAPVPATLAWSPSPMLLLVSLSRPFLWAFDLAMVSVLQELVPARWRGKAAGLQAVACQLFELAISALAVALSGSERFPALAGASVGALMLSACTFSASATLQKLRSPPSDAIPVAEYGRA
;
A
#
# COMPACT_ATOMS: atom_id res chain seq x y z
N ALA A 1 5.52 -31.00 26.71
CA ALA A 1 4.60 -29.85 26.56
C ALA A 1 5.36 -28.53 26.29
N GLY A 2 6.45 -28.22 26.99
CA GLY A 2 7.17 -26.94 26.86
C GLY A 2 7.83 -26.66 25.51
N SER A 3 8.26 -27.65 24.75
CA SER A 3 8.89 -27.44 23.42
C SER A 3 7.89 -27.07 22.32
N ALA A 4 6.65 -27.53 22.41
CA ALA A 4 5.59 -27.18 21.47
C ALA A 4 5.07 -25.75 21.69
N GLU A 5 4.93 -25.33 22.94
CA GLU A 5 4.50 -23.95 23.29
C GLU A 5 5.56 -22.90 22.91
N LEU A 6 6.85 -23.22 23.10
CA LEU A 6 7.96 -22.37 22.62
C LEU A 6 7.98 -22.27 21.07
N GLY A 7 7.61 -23.34 20.37
CA GLY A 7 7.49 -23.35 18.90
C GLY A 7 6.35 -22.48 18.40
N VAL A 8 5.18 -22.56 19.01
CA VAL A 8 3.98 -21.78 18.67
C VAL A 8 4.21 -20.28 18.97
N GLY A 9 4.81 -19.97 20.12
CA GLY A 9 5.13 -18.59 20.48
C GLY A 9 6.12 -17.93 19.51
N ARG A 10 7.14 -18.65 19.05
CA ARG A 10 8.08 -18.17 18.03
C ARG A 10 7.43 -17.99 16.66
N LEU A 11 6.59 -18.92 16.24
CA LEU A 11 5.84 -18.81 14.98
C LEU A 11 4.87 -17.62 15.02
N ALA A 12 4.13 -17.43 16.10
CA ALA A 12 3.25 -16.27 16.27
C ALA A 12 4.05 -14.95 16.29
N ALA A 13 5.19 -14.95 16.95
CA ALA A 13 6.06 -13.78 17.01
C ALA A 13 6.61 -13.35 15.65
N THR A 14 6.95 -14.29 14.75
CA THR A 14 7.44 -13.99 13.40
C THR A 14 6.29 -13.68 12.42
N ALA A 15 5.12 -14.26 12.62
CA ALA A 15 3.97 -14.02 11.77
C ALA A 15 3.32 -12.63 11.97
N LEU A 16 3.33 -12.10 13.20
CA LEU A 16 2.63 -10.85 13.53
C LEU A 16 3.09 -9.64 12.71
N PRO A 17 4.41 -9.35 12.52
CA PRO A 17 4.83 -8.23 11.68
C PRO A 17 4.44 -8.42 10.21
N VAL A 18 4.53 -9.64 9.68
CA VAL A 18 4.15 -9.95 8.30
C VAL A 18 2.65 -9.75 8.08
N LEU A 19 1.82 -10.19 9.03
CA LEU A 19 0.37 -9.95 9.00
C LEU A 19 0.06 -8.45 9.08
N GLY A 20 0.77 -7.71 9.92
CA GLY A 20 0.63 -6.25 10.01
C GLY A 20 0.98 -5.53 8.71
N MET A 21 2.05 -5.94 8.02
CA MET A 21 2.43 -5.41 6.72
C MET A 21 1.39 -5.77 5.63
N SER A 22 0.89 -7.01 5.62
CA SER A 22 -0.17 -7.44 4.70
C SER A 22 -1.48 -6.69 4.96
N LEU A 23 -1.85 -6.47 6.22
CA LEU A 23 -3.01 -5.67 6.59
C LEU A 23 -2.86 -4.22 6.12
N ALA A 24 -1.70 -3.61 6.37
CA ALA A 24 -1.40 -2.26 5.90
C ALA A 24 -1.54 -2.14 4.38
N PHE A 25 -1.01 -3.09 3.62
CA PHE A 25 -1.20 -3.15 2.17
C PHE A 25 -2.68 -3.23 1.80
N SER A 26 -3.44 -4.10 2.46
CA SER A 26 -4.87 -4.27 2.18
C SER A 26 -5.68 -3.00 2.48
N MET A 27 -5.27 -2.20 3.47
CA MET A 27 -5.93 -0.93 3.79
C MET A 27 -5.81 0.12 2.68
N LEU A 28 -4.86 0.00 1.73
CA LEU A 28 -4.79 0.88 0.55
C LEU A 28 -6.05 0.79 -0.32
N PHE A 29 -6.71 -0.36 -0.30
CA PHE A 29 -7.96 -0.58 -1.02
C PHE A 29 -9.18 0.08 -0.36
N CYS A 30 -9.02 0.60 0.87
CA CYS A 30 -10.03 1.44 1.54
C CYS A 30 -9.92 2.90 1.07
N SER A 31 -9.89 3.13 -0.24
CA SER A 31 -9.72 4.47 -0.81
C SER A 31 -10.42 4.63 -2.13
N VAL A 32 -11.17 5.72 -2.29
CA VAL A 32 -11.77 6.16 -3.56
C VAL A 32 -10.82 7.04 -4.38
N LEU A 33 -9.62 7.33 -3.89
CA LEU A 33 -8.64 8.20 -4.54
C LEU A 33 -7.80 7.43 -5.57
N SER A 34 -8.51 6.74 -6.48
CA SER A 34 -7.92 6.01 -7.59
C SER A 34 -8.47 6.56 -8.91
N ASP A 35 -7.65 6.54 -9.95
CA ASP A 35 -8.03 6.92 -11.31
C ASP A 35 -9.02 5.94 -11.96
N HIS A 36 -9.13 4.71 -11.42
CA HIS A 36 -10.06 3.68 -11.90
C HIS A 36 -11.32 3.56 -11.03
N ASP A 37 -11.37 4.27 -9.90
CA ASP A 37 -12.49 4.19 -8.98
C ASP A 37 -13.77 4.77 -9.61
N PRO A 38 -14.90 4.02 -9.60
CA PRO A 38 -16.15 4.47 -10.20
C PRO A 38 -16.76 5.66 -9.48
N VAL A 39 -16.58 5.76 -8.15
CA VAL A 39 -17.14 6.87 -7.33
C VAL A 39 -16.39 8.16 -7.64
N ALA A 40 -15.04 8.11 -7.67
CA ALA A 40 -14.23 9.26 -8.08
C ALA A 40 -14.54 9.68 -9.53
N THR A 41 -14.74 8.72 -10.42
CA THR A 41 -15.10 8.98 -11.83
C THR A 41 -16.46 9.67 -11.94
N ALA A 42 -17.47 9.18 -11.22
CA ALA A 42 -18.81 9.77 -11.20
C ALA A 42 -18.78 11.20 -10.61
N TYR A 43 -18.02 11.39 -9.52
CA TYR A 43 -17.82 12.73 -8.96
C TYR A 43 -17.18 13.69 -9.96
N LEU A 44 -16.10 13.31 -10.63
CA LEU A 44 -15.42 14.15 -11.62
C LEU A 44 -16.32 14.47 -12.82
N ALA A 45 -17.12 13.50 -13.26
CA ALA A 45 -18.11 13.71 -14.32
C ALA A 45 -19.19 14.72 -13.90
N SER A 46 -19.68 14.64 -12.64
CA SER A 46 -20.64 15.61 -12.09
C SER A 46 -20.08 17.04 -11.98
N GLN A 47 -18.75 17.16 -11.86
CA GLN A 47 -18.02 18.44 -11.88
C GLN A 47 -17.70 18.93 -13.31
N GLY A 48 -18.24 18.30 -14.35
CA GLY A 48 -18.06 18.71 -15.74
C GLY A 48 -16.73 18.28 -16.38
N VAL A 49 -15.97 17.37 -15.74
CA VAL A 49 -14.75 16.81 -16.34
C VAL A 49 -15.14 15.85 -17.46
N SER A 50 -14.71 16.12 -18.70
CA SER A 50 -15.02 15.27 -19.84
C SER A 50 -14.34 13.89 -19.74
N THR A 51 -15.01 12.86 -20.30
CA THR A 51 -14.47 11.50 -20.38
C THR A 51 -13.15 11.42 -21.13
N ALA A 52 -12.97 12.25 -22.16
CA ALA A 52 -11.71 12.35 -22.89
C ALA A 52 -10.56 12.83 -21.97
N ARG A 53 -10.80 13.85 -21.14
CA ARG A 53 -9.82 14.35 -20.16
C ARG A 53 -9.49 13.29 -19.12
N LEU A 54 -10.49 12.55 -18.62
CA LEU A 54 -10.27 11.42 -17.70
C LEU A 54 -9.42 10.32 -18.36
N GLY A 55 -9.69 9.99 -19.63
CA GLY A 55 -8.89 9.03 -20.38
C GLY A 55 -7.43 9.43 -20.50
N VAL A 56 -7.16 10.70 -20.87
CA VAL A 56 -5.78 11.22 -20.96
C VAL A 56 -5.07 11.14 -19.60
N VAL A 57 -5.72 11.57 -18.52
CA VAL A 57 -5.12 11.55 -17.17
C VAL A 57 -4.82 10.12 -16.72
N ARG A 58 -5.71 9.17 -16.99
CA ARG A 58 -5.49 7.75 -16.72
C ARG A 58 -4.29 7.19 -17.49
N SER A 59 -4.17 7.54 -18.77
CA SER A 59 -3.02 7.14 -19.59
C SER A 59 -1.71 7.70 -19.06
N VAL A 60 -1.70 8.99 -18.67
CA VAL A 60 -0.53 9.63 -18.03
C VAL A 60 -0.21 8.95 -16.69
N GLY A 61 -1.22 8.65 -15.87
CA GLY A 61 -1.06 7.94 -14.60
C GLY A 61 -0.46 6.53 -14.80
N ALA A 62 -0.92 5.79 -15.81
CA ALA A 62 -0.37 4.48 -16.14
C ALA A 62 1.11 4.57 -16.58
N LEU A 63 1.45 5.54 -17.46
CA LEU A 63 2.84 5.78 -17.85
C LEU A 63 3.71 6.20 -16.65
N ALA A 64 3.19 7.06 -15.78
CA ALA A 64 3.86 7.45 -14.55
C ALA A 64 4.06 6.23 -13.62
N GLY A 65 3.11 5.30 -13.56
CA GLY A 65 3.24 4.04 -12.81
C GLY A 65 4.45 3.22 -13.25
N ILE A 66 4.76 3.17 -14.56
CA ILE A 66 5.93 2.46 -15.07
C ILE A 66 7.23 2.99 -14.42
N LEU A 67 7.31 4.28 -14.09
CA LEU A 67 8.45 4.83 -13.35
C LEU A 67 8.61 4.18 -11.97
N GLY A 68 7.54 3.67 -11.37
CA GLY A 68 7.58 2.92 -10.12
C GLY A 68 8.38 1.63 -10.23
N THR A 69 8.35 0.95 -11.38
CA THR A 69 9.15 -0.26 -11.62
C THR A 69 10.66 0.03 -11.67
N TRP A 70 11.03 1.27 -12.04
CA TRP A 70 12.40 1.76 -12.01
C TRP A 70 12.79 2.31 -10.63
N LEU A 71 11.84 2.87 -9.93
CA LEU A 71 12.04 3.46 -8.61
C LEU A 71 12.31 2.38 -7.57
N TRP A 72 11.55 1.28 -7.57
CA TRP A 72 11.64 0.23 -6.56
C TRP A 72 13.03 -0.38 -6.42
N PRO A 73 13.69 -0.89 -7.48
CA PRO A 73 15.04 -1.46 -7.34
C PRO A 73 16.06 -0.47 -6.76
N ARG A 74 15.92 0.83 -7.07
CA ARG A 74 16.81 1.87 -6.54
C ARG A 74 16.58 2.13 -5.05
N LEU A 75 15.32 2.17 -4.62
CA LEU A 75 14.98 2.30 -3.21
C LEU A 75 15.47 1.07 -2.43
N GLN A 76 15.22 -0.12 -2.96
CA GLN A 76 15.65 -1.37 -2.35
C GLN A 76 17.18 -1.45 -2.22
N ALA A 77 17.92 -1.09 -3.27
CA ALA A 77 19.38 -1.11 -3.27
C ALA A 77 20.01 -0.11 -2.28
N ARG A 78 19.37 1.06 -2.06
CA ARG A 78 19.91 2.11 -1.19
C ARG A 78 19.46 1.99 0.26
N LEU A 79 18.22 1.59 0.49
CA LEU A 79 17.58 1.62 1.80
C LEU A 79 17.32 0.23 2.37
N GLY A 80 17.33 -0.81 1.51
CA GLY A 80 16.83 -2.14 1.85
C GLY A 80 15.32 -2.27 1.65
N THR A 81 14.80 -3.50 1.73
CA THR A 81 13.42 -3.84 1.37
C THR A 81 12.40 -3.13 2.27
N LEU A 82 12.48 -3.25 3.59
CA LEU A 82 11.47 -2.70 4.50
C LEU A 82 11.50 -1.16 4.58
N PRO A 83 12.66 -0.49 4.75
CA PRO A 83 12.70 0.98 4.74
C PRO A 83 12.33 1.57 3.38
N GLY A 84 12.78 0.93 2.27
CA GLY A 84 12.43 1.36 0.91
C GLY A 84 10.93 1.30 0.65
N ALA A 85 10.27 0.22 1.10
CA ALA A 85 8.82 0.08 1.04
C ALA A 85 8.10 1.16 1.86
N SER A 86 8.58 1.43 3.09
CA SER A 86 8.01 2.50 3.92
C SER A 86 8.11 3.86 3.24
N VAL A 87 9.26 4.19 2.63
CA VAL A 87 9.46 5.45 1.91
C VAL A 87 8.50 5.55 0.73
N ALA A 88 8.37 4.50 -0.09
CA ALA A 88 7.44 4.49 -1.21
C ALA A 88 6.00 4.74 -0.76
N LEU A 89 5.57 4.06 0.32
CA LEU A 89 4.22 4.21 0.88
C LEU A 89 3.98 5.62 1.41
N TRP A 90 4.92 6.21 2.16
CA TRP A 90 4.79 7.58 2.65
C TRP A 90 4.75 8.62 1.53
N LEU A 91 5.55 8.46 0.49
CA LEU A 91 5.51 9.35 -0.69
C LEU A 91 4.16 9.26 -1.41
N PHE A 92 3.60 8.04 -1.53
CA PHE A 92 2.25 7.84 -2.05
C PHE A 92 1.20 8.59 -1.22
N VAL A 93 1.21 8.42 0.10
CA VAL A 93 0.27 9.07 1.02
C VAL A 93 0.43 10.60 0.98
N LEU A 94 1.66 11.11 0.98
CA LEU A 94 1.94 12.55 0.90
C LEU A 94 1.41 13.19 -0.39
N CYS A 95 1.45 12.48 -1.51
CA CYS A 95 0.85 12.96 -2.76
C CYS A 95 -0.68 13.08 -2.64
N LEU A 96 -1.35 12.18 -1.92
CA LEU A 96 -2.81 12.16 -1.81
C LEU A 96 -3.35 12.96 -0.63
N ALA A 97 -2.54 13.22 0.39
CA ALA A 97 -2.94 13.94 1.60
C ALA A 97 -3.61 15.31 1.33
N PRO A 98 -3.15 16.14 0.37
CA PRO A 98 -3.78 17.43 0.11
C PRO A 98 -5.09 17.34 -0.70
N VAL A 99 -5.45 16.17 -1.26
CA VAL A 99 -6.62 16.03 -2.14
C VAL A 99 -7.92 16.53 -1.50
N PRO A 100 -8.29 16.15 -0.26
CA PRO A 100 -9.55 16.60 0.34
C PRO A 100 -9.64 18.13 0.44
N ALA A 101 -8.52 18.79 0.74
CA ALA A 101 -8.47 20.26 0.82
C ALA A 101 -8.60 20.93 -0.56
N THR A 102 -7.99 20.34 -1.59
CA THR A 102 -8.04 20.92 -2.96
C THR A 102 -9.42 20.80 -3.59
N LEU A 103 -10.22 19.81 -3.19
CA LEU A 103 -11.59 19.63 -3.68
C LEU A 103 -12.52 20.79 -3.32
N ALA A 104 -12.20 21.58 -2.27
CA ALA A 104 -12.95 22.76 -1.92
C ALA A 104 -12.88 23.88 -3.00
N TRP A 105 -11.85 23.84 -3.87
CA TRP A 105 -11.64 24.87 -4.89
C TRP A 105 -11.84 24.35 -6.31
N SER A 106 -11.34 23.16 -6.61
CA SER A 106 -11.43 22.58 -7.95
C SER A 106 -11.14 21.08 -7.92
N PRO A 107 -11.76 20.28 -8.81
CA PRO A 107 -11.43 18.87 -9.00
C PRO A 107 -10.12 18.62 -9.77
N SER A 108 -9.59 19.65 -10.44
CA SER A 108 -8.40 19.48 -11.30
C SER A 108 -7.12 19.09 -10.56
N PRO A 109 -6.80 19.65 -9.36
CA PRO A 109 -5.64 19.21 -8.58
C PRO A 109 -5.70 17.74 -8.16
N MET A 110 -6.89 17.20 -7.87
CA MET A 110 -7.06 15.78 -7.55
C MET A 110 -6.51 14.89 -8.68
N LEU A 111 -6.84 15.20 -9.93
CA LEU A 111 -6.37 14.42 -11.09
C LEU A 111 -4.84 14.41 -11.18
N LEU A 112 -4.20 15.57 -10.97
CA LEU A 112 -2.75 15.69 -10.97
C LEU A 112 -2.11 14.91 -9.83
N LEU A 113 -2.62 15.06 -8.60
CA LEU A 113 -2.08 14.44 -7.41
C LEU A 113 -2.21 12.91 -7.46
N VAL A 114 -3.35 12.40 -7.95
CA VAL A 114 -3.55 10.98 -8.18
C VAL A 114 -2.58 10.44 -9.22
N SER A 115 -2.38 11.13 -10.35
CA SER A 115 -1.40 10.70 -11.36
C SER A 115 0.03 10.74 -10.82
N LEU A 116 0.40 11.77 -10.03
CA LEU A 116 1.72 11.92 -9.41
C LEU A 116 1.99 10.83 -8.36
N SER A 117 0.97 10.32 -7.72
CA SER A 117 1.10 9.24 -6.71
C SER A 117 1.41 7.87 -7.31
N ARG A 118 1.14 7.63 -8.61
CA ARG A 118 1.25 6.33 -9.27
C ARG A 118 2.64 5.68 -9.21
N PRO A 119 3.74 6.39 -9.44
CA PRO A 119 5.07 5.78 -9.33
C PRO A 119 5.33 5.18 -7.93
N PHE A 120 4.85 5.86 -6.89
CA PHE A 120 5.05 5.43 -5.51
C PHE A 120 4.17 4.25 -5.14
N LEU A 121 2.92 4.22 -5.63
CA LEU A 121 2.02 3.09 -5.46
C LEU A 121 2.60 1.83 -6.12
N TRP A 122 3.03 1.91 -7.39
CA TRP A 122 3.59 0.77 -8.09
C TRP A 122 4.92 0.31 -7.50
N ALA A 123 5.74 1.26 -7.01
CA ALA A 123 6.96 0.90 -6.27
C ALA A 123 6.62 0.15 -4.97
N PHE A 124 5.57 0.56 -4.25
CA PHE A 124 5.12 -0.11 -3.04
C PHE A 124 4.50 -1.49 -3.32
N ASP A 125 3.75 -1.65 -4.41
CA ASP A 125 3.22 -2.95 -4.83
C ASP A 125 4.36 -3.96 -5.06
N LEU A 126 5.40 -3.56 -5.78
CA LEU A 126 6.59 -4.39 -6.00
C LEU A 126 7.35 -4.66 -4.70
N ALA A 127 7.41 -3.67 -3.82
CA ALA A 127 8.00 -3.84 -2.49
C ALA A 127 7.27 -4.92 -1.68
N MET A 128 5.93 -4.93 -1.69
CA MET A 128 5.14 -5.94 -0.97
C MET A 128 5.36 -7.35 -1.52
N VAL A 129 5.50 -7.50 -2.84
CA VAL A 129 5.89 -8.78 -3.44
C VAL A 129 7.25 -9.24 -2.90
N SER A 130 8.23 -8.33 -2.86
CA SER A 130 9.58 -8.61 -2.32
C SER A 130 9.53 -8.98 -0.84
N VAL A 131 8.77 -8.24 -0.03
CA VAL A 131 8.55 -8.52 1.41
C VAL A 131 7.97 -9.91 1.62
N LEU A 132 6.92 -10.28 0.87
CA LEU A 132 6.32 -11.61 0.97
C LEU A 132 7.31 -12.72 0.55
N GLN A 133 8.12 -12.46 -0.48
CA GLN A 133 9.13 -13.43 -0.94
C GLN A 133 10.27 -13.62 0.07
N GLU A 134 10.68 -12.56 0.75
CA GLU A 134 11.77 -12.60 1.73
C GLU A 134 11.31 -13.17 3.08
N LEU A 135 10.12 -12.78 3.56
CA LEU A 135 9.68 -13.10 4.91
C LEU A 135 8.79 -14.34 5.01
N VAL A 136 8.12 -14.76 3.93
CA VAL A 136 7.20 -15.90 3.95
C VAL A 136 7.86 -17.13 3.29
N PRO A 137 7.95 -18.27 4.00
CA PRO A 137 8.44 -19.52 3.42
C PRO A 137 7.66 -19.91 2.16
N ALA A 138 8.36 -20.46 1.14
CA ALA A 138 7.78 -20.75 -0.18
C ALA A 138 6.46 -21.53 -0.12
N ARG A 139 6.37 -22.52 0.77
CA ARG A 139 5.16 -23.36 0.97
C ARG A 139 3.92 -22.58 1.44
N TRP A 140 4.09 -21.39 2.03
CA TRP A 140 3.00 -20.58 2.59
C TRP A 140 2.68 -19.34 1.77
N ARG A 141 3.53 -18.95 0.77
CA ARG A 141 3.37 -17.72 -0.02
C ARG A 141 2.01 -17.64 -0.71
N GLY A 142 1.56 -18.73 -1.33
CA GLY A 142 0.23 -18.75 -1.97
C GLY A 142 -0.92 -18.53 -1.00
N LYS A 143 -0.86 -19.12 0.21
CA LYS A 143 -1.88 -18.89 1.24
C LYS A 143 -1.85 -17.46 1.78
N ALA A 144 -0.65 -16.90 2.00
CA ALA A 144 -0.49 -15.52 2.45
C ALA A 144 -1.02 -14.53 1.41
N ALA A 145 -0.69 -14.73 0.13
CA ALA A 145 -1.19 -13.91 -0.96
C ALA A 145 -2.72 -14.01 -1.11
N GLY A 146 -3.29 -15.22 -0.99
CA GLY A 146 -4.73 -15.42 -1.03
C GLY A 146 -5.46 -14.72 0.14
N LEU A 147 -4.91 -14.81 1.36
CA LEU A 147 -5.47 -14.10 2.53
C LEU A 147 -5.39 -12.58 2.35
N GLN A 148 -4.26 -12.08 1.84
CA GLN A 148 -4.09 -10.66 1.53
C GLN A 148 -5.10 -10.19 0.48
N ALA A 149 -5.32 -10.97 -0.59
CA ALA A 149 -6.31 -10.64 -1.61
C ALA A 149 -7.73 -10.55 -1.03
N VAL A 150 -8.13 -11.49 -0.16
CA VAL A 150 -9.42 -11.41 0.55
C VAL A 150 -9.52 -10.15 1.41
N ALA A 151 -8.46 -9.81 2.14
CA ALA A 151 -8.44 -8.59 2.96
C ALA A 151 -8.56 -7.32 2.08
N CYS A 152 -7.89 -7.27 0.92
CA CYS A 152 -8.04 -6.16 -0.04
C CYS A 152 -9.51 -5.98 -0.46
N GLN A 153 -10.18 -7.08 -0.83
CA GLN A 153 -11.59 -7.05 -1.24
C GLN A 153 -12.53 -6.60 -0.11
N LEU A 154 -12.24 -6.99 1.14
CA LEU A 154 -13.03 -6.54 2.30
C LEU A 154 -12.88 -5.02 2.53
N PHE A 155 -11.68 -4.46 2.39
CA PHE A 155 -11.47 -3.02 2.50
C PHE A 155 -12.10 -2.25 1.33
N GLU A 156 -12.04 -2.77 0.12
CA GLU A 156 -12.71 -2.20 -1.05
C GLU A 156 -14.23 -2.21 -0.88
N LEU A 157 -14.79 -3.30 -0.35
CA LEU A 157 -16.22 -3.38 0.00
C LEU A 157 -16.59 -2.37 1.07
N ALA A 158 -15.77 -2.21 2.11
CA ALA A 158 -16.02 -1.25 3.18
C ALA A 158 -16.09 0.20 2.68
N ILE A 159 -15.13 0.63 1.85
CA ILE A 159 -15.15 1.99 1.29
C ILE A 159 -16.31 2.16 0.29
N SER A 160 -16.67 1.13 -0.47
CA SER A 160 -17.83 1.16 -1.37
C SER A 160 -19.14 1.29 -0.59
N ALA A 161 -19.29 0.56 0.53
CA ALA A 161 -20.44 0.69 1.41
C ALA A 161 -20.52 2.12 2.03
N LEU A 162 -19.38 2.68 2.43
CA LEU A 162 -19.31 4.06 2.91
C LEU A 162 -19.68 5.05 1.80
N ALA A 163 -19.26 4.82 0.57
CA ALA A 163 -19.61 5.66 -0.58
C ALA A 163 -21.12 5.64 -0.86
N VAL A 164 -21.77 4.50 -0.71
CA VAL A 164 -23.23 4.39 -0.80
C VAL A 164 -23.92 5.16 0.34
N ALA A 165 -23.43 5.03 1.58
CA ALA A 165 -23.97 5.72 2.74
C ALA A 165 -23.78 7.25 2.65
N LEU A 166 -22.68 7.70 2.06
CA LEU A 166 -22.34 9.11 1.80
C LEU A 166 -22.68 9.52 0.35
N SER A 167 -23.73 8.94 -0.22
CA SER A 167 -24.15 9.26 -1.59
C SER A 167 -24.42 10.75 -1.77
N GLY A 168 -23.88 11.33 -2.86
CA GLY A 168 -24.00 12.76 -3.21
C GLY A 168 -22.65 13.42 -3.44
N SER A 169 -22.58 14.24 -4.50
CA SER A 169 -21.34 14.95 -4.88
C SER A 169 -20.82 15.89 -3.77
N GLU A 170 -21.70 16.43 -2.95
CA GLU A 170 -21.35 17.32 -1.84
C GLU A 170 -20.58 16.61 -0.72
N ARG A 171 -20.79 15.31 -0.56
CA ARG A 171 -20.14 14.50 0.49
C ARG A 171 -18.84 13.83 0.02
N PHE A 172 -18.51 13.95 -1.25
CA PHE A 172 -17.28 13.37 -1.80
C PHE A 172 -15.99 13.87 -1.10
N PRO A 173 -15.85 15.15 -0.71
CA PRO A 173 -14.70 15.60 0.08
C PRO A 173 -14.54 14.88 1.42
N ALA A 174 -15.66 14.54 2.10
CA ALA A 174 -15.61 13.75 3.32
C ALA A 174 -15.15 12.31 3.07
N LEU A 175 -15.63 11.70 1.97
CA LEU A 175 -15.20 10.37 1.54
C LEU A 175 -13.70 10.35 1.13
N ALA A 176 -13.23 11.40 0.45
CA ALA A 176 -11.82 11.60 0.15
C ALA A 176 -10.99 11.75 1.43
N GLY A 177 -11.49 12.47 2.43
CA GLY A 177 -10.88 12.59 3.76
C GLY A 177 -10.77 11.25 4.48
N ALA A 178 -11.83 10.44 4.47
CA ALA A 178 -11.84 9.09 5.03
C ALA A 178 -10.80 8.19 4.33
N SER A 179 -10.71 8.29 2.99
CA SER A 179 -9.70 7.58 2.20
C SER A 179 -8.27 7.97 2.62
N VAL A 180 -7.97 9.26 2.74
CA VAL A 180 -6.67 9.73 3.21
C VAL A 180 -6.38 9.24 4.63
N GLY A 181 -7.37 9.25 5.51
CA GLY A 181 -7.26 8.70 6.87
C GLY A 181 -6.88 7.21 6.86
N ALA A 182 -7.53 6.41 6.02
CA ALA A 182 -7.19 4.99 5.85
C ALA A 182 -5.77 4.78 5.30
N LEU A 183 -5.36 5.59 4.32
CA LEU A 183 -4.00 5.56 3.76
C LEU A 183 -2.93 5.95 4.79
N MET A 184 -3.19 6.96 5.61
CA MET A 184 -2.31 7.35 6.72
C MET A 184 -2.17 6.22 7.75
N LEU A 185 -3.29 5.61 8.15
CA LEU A 185 -3.29 4.48 9.07
C LEU A 185 -2.53 3.29 8.49
N SER A 186 -2.69 3.02 7.19
CA SER A 186 -1.90 2.03 6.45
C SER A 186 -0.39 2.30 6.59
N ALA A 187 0.05 3.53 6.30
CA ALA A 187 1.46 3.89 6.37
C ALA A 187 2.04 3.77 7.80
N CYS A 188 1.28 4.17 8.80
CA CYS A 188 1.65 4.00 10.21
C CYS A 188 1.76 2.52 10.58
N THR A 189 0.75 1.70 10.22
CA THR A 189 0.72 0.26 10.51
C THR A 189 1.87 -0.47 9.82
N PHE A 190 2.15 -0.14 8.56
CA PHE A 190 3.30 -0.72 7.83
C PHE A 190 4.63 -0.36 8.50
N SER A 191 4.83 0.92 8.80
CA SER A 191 6.09 1.41 9.42
C SER A 191 6.31 0.81 10.81
N ALA A 192 5.27 0.68 11.62
CA ALA A 192 5.34 0.01 12.92
C ALA A 192 5.70 -1.47 12.77
N SER A 193 5.04 -2.18 11.85
CA SER A 193 5.29 -3.60 11.58
C SER A 193 6.70 -3.84 11.02
N ALA A 194 7.18 -2.97 10.14
CA ALA A 194 8.53 -3.03 9.59
C ALA A 194 9.61 -2.80 10.68
N THR A 195 9.36 -1.87 11.59
CA THR A 195 10.24 -1.61 12.75
C THR A 195 10.28 -2.81 13.69
N LEU A 196 9.13 -3.40 14.01
CA LEU A 196 9.04 -4.62 14.83
C LEU A 196 9.79 -5.78 14.18
N GLN A 197 9.68 -5.94 12.87
CA GLN A 197 10.40 -6.97 12.11
C GLN A 197 11.92 -6.75 12.21
N LYS A 198 12.39 -5.52 12.03
CA LYS A 198 13.81 -5.17 12.13
C LYS A 198 14.38 -5.44 13.51
N LEU A 199 13.65 -5.12 14.57
CA LEU A 199 14.08 -5.36 15.96
C LEU A 199 14.17 -6.87 16.30
N ARG A 200 13.45 -7.72 15.58
CA ARG A 200 13.43 -9.17 15.78
C ARG A 200 14.41 -9.94 14.91
N SER A 201 14.87 -9.35 13.82
CA SER A 201 15.94 -9.94 12.99
C SER A 201 17.27 -9.79 13.72
N PRO A 202 18.04 -10.88 13.95
CA PRO A 202 19.37 -10.76 14.53
C PRO A 202 20.24 -9.86 13.65
N PRO A 203 21.18 -9.10 14.22
CA PRO A 203 22.10 -8.26 13.46
C PRO A 203 22.83 -9.11 12.42
N SER A 204 22.91 -8.59 11.20
CA SER A 204 23.52 -9.27 10.03
C SER A 204 24.98 -9.71 10.25
N ASP A 205 25.65 -9.18 11.25
CA ASP A 205 27.06 -9.41 11.55
C ASP A 205 27.30 -10.69 12.39
N ALA A 206 26.23 -11.42 12.75
CA ALA A 206 26.31 -12.61 13.62
C ALA A 206 26.35 -13.95 12.84
N ILE A 207 26.37 -13.93 11.51
CA ILE A 207 26.53 -15.15 10.71
C ILE A 207 28.03 -15.29 10.36
N PRO A 208 28.80 -16.14 11.04
CA PRO A 208 30.16 -16.43 10.61
C PRO A 208 30.09 -17.13 9.23
N VAL A 209 30.85 -16.60 8.27
CA VAL A 209 31.01 -17.10 6.88
C VAL A 209 31.67 -18.50 6.81
N ALA A 210 31.53 -19.34 7.81
CA ALA A 210 32.32 -20.57 8.03
C ALA A 210 31.68 -21.86 7.50
N GLU A 211 30.55 -21.83 6.76
CA GLU A 211 29.90 -23.11 6.36
C GLU A 211 29.58 -23.28 4.87
N TYR A 212 30.11 -22.45 3.97
CA TYR A 212 29.92 -22.63 2.52
C TYR A 212 31.10 -23.33 1.80
N GLY A 213 31.90 -24.08 2.51
CA GLY A 213 33.12 -24.67 1.95
C GLY A 213 33.32 -26.16 2.18
N ARG A 214 32.26 -26.97 2.31
CA ARG A 214 32.37 -28.44 2.27
C ARG A 214 31.03 -29.09 1.86
N ALA A 215 30.82 -29.24 0.59
CA ALA A 215 30.07 -30.35 -0.01
C ALA A 215 30.40 -30.42 -1.50
#